data_07babd1e8fa90ff61f46c8b18b024fff
#
_entry.id   07babd1e8fa90ff61f46c8b18b024fff
#
_cell.length_a   1.000
_cell.length_b   1.000
_cell.length_c   1.000
_cell.angle_alpha   90.00
_cell.angle_beta   90.00
_cell.angle_gamma   90.00
#
_symmetry.space_group_name_H-M   'P 1'
#
loop_
_entity.id
_entity.type
_entity.pdbx_description
1 polymer ?
#
loop_
_entity_poly.entity_id
_entity_poly.type
_entity_poly.pdbx_seq_one_letter_code
_entity_poly.pdbx_strand_id
1 'polypeptide(L)'
;KNGAIIKYLSEPGIRVKLQKAENHYLADQQREMPAVDAELYFHIDEKNNSVELTEKGLQLITKSGEDPNFFLLPDISIELNAIDQNQAIIPAEKLQQKEVIINDYSIKSDRIHTVNQLLKAYTLFDNDVEYVVIEGQVKIVDEQTGRIMEGRRYSDGLHQAIEAKENVK
;
A
#
# COMPACT_ATOMS: atom_id res chain seq x y z
N LYS A 1 17.52 -2.82 1.14
CA LYS A 1 18.40 -1.63 1.39
C LYS A 1 19.53 -1.60 0.37
N ASN A 2 19.66 -0.51 -0.41
CA ASN A 2 20.71 -0.38 -1.42
C ASN A 2 21.98 0.24 -0.80
N GLY A 3 23.01 -0.59 -0.53
CA GLY A 3 24.25 -0.16 0.12
C GLY A 3 25.00 0.94 -0.64
N ALA A 4 24.92 0.99 -1.97
CA ALA A 4 25.55 2.03 -2.77
C ALA A 4 24.89 3.40 -2.56
N ILE A 5 23.55 3.45 -2.48
CA ILE A 5 22.79 4.67 -2.18
C ILE A 5 23.11 5.14 -0.75
N ILE A 6 23.11 4.24 0.23
CA ILE A 6 23.44 4.58 1.62
C ILE A 6 24.84 5.17 1.71
N LYS A 7 25.82 4.57 1.05
CA LYS A 7 27.19 5.09 1.02
C LYS A 7 27.25 6.48 0.41
N TYR A 8 26.61 6.71 -0.74
CA TYR A 8 26.53 8.01 -1.40
C TYR A 8 25.90 9.09 -0.51
N LEU A 9 24.75 8.78 0.12
CA LEU A 9 24.06 9.70 1.03
C LEU A 9 24.86 10.00 2.31
N SER A 10 25.81 9.14 2.67
CA SER A 10 26.67 9.32 3.83
C SER A 10 27.87 10.22 3.58
N GLU A 11 28.16 10.57 2.31
CA GLU A 11 29.24 11.50 1.98
C GLU A 11 28.99 12.88 2.59
N PRO A 12 30.00 13.53 3.23
CA PRO A 12 29.81 14.76 3.99
C PRO A 12 29.11 15.88 3.20
N GLY A 13 29.48 16.09 1.95
CA GLY A 13 28.87 17.10 1.08
C GLY A 13 27.44 16.78 0.67
N ILE A 14 27.13 15.51 0.44
CA ILE A 14 25.79 15.02 0.07
C ILE A 14 24.88 15.05 1.29
N ARG A 15 25.38 14.62 2.45
CA ARG A 15 24.63 14.66 3.71
C ARG A 15 24.17 16.08 4.07
N VAL A 16 25.02 17.09 3.88
CA VAL A 16 24.63 18.49 4.14
C VAL A 16 23.55 18.96 3.16
N LYS A 17 23.63 18.56 1.88
CA LYS A 17 22.58 18.88 0.89
C LYS A 17 21.27 18.21 1.25
N LEU A 18 21.32 16.92 1.64
CA LEU A 18 20.13 16.17 2.07
C LEU A 18 19.46 16.87 3.25
N GLN A 19 20.23 17.20 4.29
CA GLN A 19 19.70 17.86 5.49
C GLN A 19 19.10 19.24 5.20
N LYS A 20 19.68 19.99 4.26
CA LYS A 20 19.07 21.27 3.82
C LYS A 20 17.75 21.07 3.08
N ALA A 21 17.68 20.05 2.21
CA ALA A 21 16.45 19.71 1.50
C ALA A 21 15.37 19.24 2.49
N GLU A 22 15.70 18.33 3.40
CA GLU A 22 14.79 17.86 4.44
C GLU A 22 14.25 19.03 5.27
N ASN A 23 15.13 19.92 5.78
CA ASN A 23 14.70 21.08 6.54
C ASN A 23 13.80 22.03 5.74
N HIS A 24 14.02 22.16 4.43
CA HIS A 24 13.20 22.99 3.57
C HIS A 24 11.79 22.39 3.39
N TYR A 25 11.68 21.12 3.00
CA TYR A 25 10.40 20.46 2.75
C TYR A 25 9.63 20.13 4.04
N LEU A 26 10.29 19.92 5.16
CA LEU A 26 9.65 19.70 6.46
C LEU A 26 9.28 20.99 7.20
N ALA A 27 9.74 22.15 6.72
CA ALA A 27 9.39 23.45 7.30
C ALA A 27 7.89 23.75 7.10
N ASP A 28 7.37 24.72 7.86
CA ASP A 28 6.01 25.24 7.75
C ASP A 28 4.92 24.13 7.72
N GLN A 29 5.01 23.18 8.67
CA GLN A 29 4.07 22.07 8.79
C GLN A 29 4.00 21.19 7.52
N GLN A 30 5.13 20.99 6.87
CA GLN A 30 5.26 20.16 5.65
C GLN A 30 4.48 20.70 4.44
N ARG A 31 4.30 22.00 4.35
CA ARG A 31 3.53 22.66 3.30
C ARG A 31 4.01 22.32 1.88
N GLU A 32 5.31 22.07 1.70
CA GLU A 32 5.91 21.77 0.40
C GLU A 32 6.08 20.25 0.14
N MET A 33 5.77 19.39 1.11
CA MET A 33 5.86 17.93 0.94
C MET A 33 5.02 17.39 -0.22
N PRO A 34 3.80 17.91 -0.51
CA PRO A 34 3.01 17.44 -1.66
C PRO A 34 3.75 17.52 -3.00
N ALA A 35 4.70 18.47 -3.15
CA ALA A 35 5.52 18.56 -4.36
C ALA A 35 6.52 17.40 -4.48
N VAL A 36 7.03 16.91 -3.36
CA VAL A 36 7.91 15.73 -3.32
C VAL A 36 7.09 14.46 -3.56
N ASP A 37 5.93 14.34 -2.90
CA ASP A 37 5.06 13.18 -3.03
C ASP A 37 4.56 12.98 -4.47
N ALA A 38 4.31 14.08 -5.20
CA ALA A 38 3.89 14.02 -6.60
C ALA A 38 4.93 13.38 -7.55
N GLU A 39 6.21 13.39 -7.18
CA GLU A 39 7.28 12.77 -7.95
C GLU A 39 7.48 11.29 -7.60
N LEU A 40 6.96 10.83 -6.49
CA LEU A 40 7.09 9.47 -6.00
C LEU A 40 5.95 8.58 -6.51
N TYR A 41 6.18 7.28 -6.56
CA TYR A 41 5.13 6.29 -6.86
C TYR A 41 4.40 5.81 -5.59
N PHE A 42 5.05 5.90 -4.44
CA PHE A 42 4.50 5.59 -3.13
C PHE A 42 5.29 6.32 -2.05
N HIS A 43 4.69 6.48 -0.88
CA HIS A 43 5.38 6.93 0.32
C HIS A 43 5.18 5.94 1.46
N ILE A 44 6.11 5.96 2.41
CA ILE A 44 6.14 5.06 3.56
C ILE A 44 5.96 5.91 4.82
N ASP A 45 4.99 5.56 5.64
CA ASP A 45 4.87 6.05 7.01
C ASP A 45 5.35 4.96 7.98
N GLU A 46 6.61 5.04 8.36
CA GLU A 46 7.23 4.07 9.28
C GLU A 46 6.57 4.10 10.67
N LYS A 47 6.06 5.25 11.10
CA LYS A 47 5.42 5.40 12.41
C LYS A 47 4.12 4.61 12.50
N ASN A 48 3.32 4.66 11.45
CA ASN A 48 2.04 3.94 11.36
C ASN A 48 2.17 2.57 10.67
N ASN A 49 3.38 2.22 10.27
CA ASN A 49 3.68 0.99 9.55
C ASN A 49 2.79 0.82 8.31
N SER A 50 2.60 1.91 7.56
CA SER A 50 1.76 1.98 6.38
C SER A 50 2.54 2.41 5.13
N VAL A 51 2.04 1.97 3.99
CA VAL A 51 2.54 2.36 2.67
C VAL A 51 1.36 2.79 1.83
N GLU A 52 1.43 3.95 1.23
CA GLU A 52 0.37 4.51 0.41
C GLU A 52 0.89 4.82 -0.99
N LEU A 53 0.11 4.46 -2.01
CA LEU A 53 0.38 4.81 -3.39
C LEU A 53 0.00 6.26 -3.66
N THR A 54 0.87 6.96 -4.40
CA THR A 54 0.53 8.26 -4.97
C THR A 54 -0.34 8.10 -6.21
N GLU A 55 -0.91 9.19 -6.73
CA GLU A 55 -1.64 9.17 -8.00
C GLU A 55 -0.79 8.61 -9.15
N LYS A 56 0.50 8.97 -9.19
CA LYS A 56 1.47 8.45 -10.16
C LYS A 56 1.67 6.93 -10.01
N GLY A 57 1.69 6.44 -8.79
CA GLY A 57 1.75 5.00 -8.48
C GLY A 57 0.48 4.28 -8.93
N LEU A 58 -0.68 4.84 -8.66
CA LEU A 58 -1.96 4.29 -9.09
C LEU A 58 -2.08 4.20 -10.61
N GLN A 59 -1.65 5.23 -11.33
CA GLN A 59 -1.62 5.22 -12.80
C GLN A 59 -0.68 4.14 -13.35
N LEU A 60 0.47 3.88 -12.70
CA LEU A 60 1.41 2.87 -13.13
C LEU A 60 0.85 1.45 -13.01
N ILE A 61 0.09 1.16 -11.94
CA ILE A 61 -0.49 -0.17 -11.70
C ILE A 61 -1.82 -0.41 -12.41
N THR A 62 -2.45 0.66 -12.92
CA THR A 62 -3.66 0.56 -13.74
C THR A 62 -3.29 -0.04 -15.09
N LYS A 63 -3.92 -1.15 -15.46
CA LYS A 63 -3.64 -1.83 -16.72
C LYS A 63 -4.19 -1.05 -17.90
N SER A 64 -3.54 -1.20 -19.04
CA SER A 64 -4.03 -0.65 -20.29
C SER A 64 -5.43 -1.21 -20.61
N GLY A 65 -6.43 -0.34 -20.75
CA GLY A 65 -7.84 -0.71 -20.97
C GLY A 65 -8.72 -0.81 -19.72
N GLU A 66 -8.15 -0.63 -18.53
CA GLU A 66 -8.92 -0.44 -17.29
C GLU A 66 -9.35 1.02 -17.11
N ASP A 67 -10.41 1.22 -16.33
CA ASP A 67 -10.84 2.56 -15.94
C ASP A 67 -9.67 3.27 -15.22
N PRO A 68 -9.24 4.46 -15.65
CA PRO A 68 -8.22 5.25 -14.96
C PRO A 68 -8.51 5.48 -13.48
N ASN A 69 -9.79 5.48 -13.11
CA ASN A 69 -10.26 5.64 -11.73
C ASN A 69 -10.47 4.30 -11.00
N PHE A 70 -9.99 3.17 -11.55
CA PHE A 70 -10.19 1.85 -10.95
C PHE A 70 -9.77 1.78 -9.48
N PHE A 71 -8.70 2.48 -9.12
CA PHE A 71 -8.17 2.52 -7.75
C PHE A 71 -8.74 3.65 -6.88
N LEU A 72 -9.66 4.46 -7.42
CA LEU A 72 -10.42 5.41 -6.63
C LEU A 72 -11.71 4.69 -6.17
N LEU A 73 -11.80 4.45 -4.86
CA LEU A 73 -13.02 3.89 -4.30
C LEU A 73 -14.11 4.97 -4.28
N PRO A 74 -15.25 4.76 -4.95
CA PRO A 74 -16.37 5.67 -4.85
C PRO A 74 -16.97 5.64 -3.44
N ASP A 75 -17.63 6.71 -3.04
CA ASP A 75 -18.43 6.69 -1.82
C ASP A 75 -19.69 5.87 -2.07
N ILE A 76 -19.60 4.60 -1.70
CA ILE A 76 -20.69 3.64 -1.87
C ILE A 76 -22.00 4.10 -1.20
N SER A 77 -21.89 4.87 -0.11
CA SER A 77 -23.07 5.37 0.60
C SER A 77 -23.86 6.37 -0.24
N ILE A 78 -23.17 7.24 -0.98
CA ILE A 78 -23.79 8.21 -1.88
C ILE A 78 -24.49 7.48 -3.03
N GLU A 79 -23.82 6.51 -3.66
CA GLU A 79 -24.38 5.76 -4.77
C GLU A 79 -25.59 4.93 -4.37
N LEU A 80 -25.52 4.23 -3.24
CA LEU A 80 -26.64 3.44 -2.73
C LEU A 80 -27.84 4.32 -2.34
N ASN A 81 -27.61 5.48 -1.72
CA ASN A 81 -28.67 6.43 -1.39
C ASN A 81 -29.32 7.02 -2.64
N ALA A 82 -28.55 7.30 -3.69
CA ALA A 82 -29.09 7.79 -4.96
C ALA A 82 -30.08 6.78 -5.58
N ILE A 83 -29.75 5.47 -5.53
CA ILE A 83 -30.65 4.40 -5.98
C ILE A 83 -31.91 4.34 -5.11
N ASP A 84 -31.77 4.45 -3.79
CA ASP A 84 -32.92 4.40 -2.89
C ASP A 84 -33.92 5.55 -3.11
N GLN A 85 -33.40 6.74 -3.32
CA GLN A 85 -34.20 7.93 -3.58
C GLN A 85 -34.86 7.97 -4.95
N ASN A 86 -34.38 7.17 -5.90
CA ASN A 86 -34.94 7.14 -7.25
C ASN A 86 -36.27 6.39 -7.27
N GLN A 87 -37.38 7.17 -7.34
CA GLN A 87 -38.75 6.65 -7.37
C GLN A 87 -39.14 6.03 -8.72
N ALA A 88 -38.36 6.25 -9.77
CA ALA A 88 -38.67 5.74 -11.11
C ALA A 88 -38.27 4.26 -11.29
N ILE A 89 -37.49 3.70 -10.36
CA ILE A 89 -36.96 2.34 -10.44
C ILE A 89 -37.77 1.42 -9.52
N ILE A 90 -38.16 0.27 -10.04
CA ILE A 90 -38.91 -0.74 -9.25
C ILE A 90 -37.97 -1.39 -8.20
N PRO A 91 -38.53 -1.89 -7.07
CA PRO A 91 -37.72 -2.45 -5.98
C PRO A 91 -36.78 -3.57 -6.39
N ALA A 92 -37.18 -4.42 -7.33
CA ALA A 92 -36.37 -5.52 -7.83
C ALA A 92 -35.11 -5.02 -8.61
N GLU A 93 -35.29 -4.00 -9.45
CA GLU A 93 -34.18 -3.36 -10.18
C GLU A 93 -33.25 -2.59 -9.24
N LYS A 94 -33.79 -1.94 -8.21
CA LYS A 94 -32.96 -1.29 -7.16
C LYS A 94 -32.02 -2.29 -6.49
N LEU A 95 -32.54 -3.47 -6.14
CA LEU A 95 -31.74 -4.51 -5.52
C LEU A 95 -30.61 -4.97 -6.45
N GLN A 96 -30.93 -5.22 -7.71
CA GLN A 96 -29.94 -5.64 -8.69
C GLN A 96 -28.86 -4.57 -8.92
N GLN A 97 -29.22 -3.30 -9.03
CA GLN A 97 -28.26 -2.20 -9.18
C GLN A 97 -27.35 -2.06 -7.96
N LYS A 98 -27.91 -2.20 -6.76
CA LYS A 98 -27.11 -2.21 -5.54
C LYS A 98 -26.13 -3.36 -5.45
N GLU A 99 -26.54 -4.57 -5.84
CA GLU A 99 -25.66 -5.74 -5.89
C GLU A 99 -24.48 -5.52 -6.84
N VAL A 100 -24.72 -4.92 -8.02
CA VAL A 100 -23.66 -4.59 -8.98
C VAL A 100 -22.65 -3.60 -8.38
N ILE A 101 -23.12 -2.53 -7.75
CA ILE A 101 -22.26 -1.52 -7.11
C ILE A 101 -21.45 -2.11 -5.97
N ILE A 102 -22.09 -2.91 -5.10
CA ILE A 102 -21.42 -3.54 -3.97
C ILE A 102 -20.34 -4.53 -4.47
N ASN A 103 -20.65 -5.30 -5.49
CA ASN A 103 -19.70 -6.25 -6.06
C ASN A 103 -18.50 -5.55 -6.72
N ASP A 104 -18.73 -4.50 -7.50
CA ASP A 104 -17.66 -3.68 -8.10
C ASP A 104 -16.77 -3.04 -7.03
N TYR A 105 -17.39 -2.47 -5.99
CA TYR A 105 -16.66 -1.92 -4.85
C TYR A 105 -15.81 -2.97 -4.14
N SER A 106 -16.36 -4.17 -3.91
CA SER A 106 -15.62 -5.26 -3.26
C SER A 106 -14.39 -5.66 -4.08
N ILE A 107 -14.54 -5.85 -5.39
CA ILE A 107 -13.44 -6.21 -6.29
C ILE A 107 -12.34 -5.14 -6.27
N LYS A 108 -12.72 -3.86 -6.35
CA LYS A 108 -11.77 -2.74 -6.31
C LYS A 108 -11.05 -2.66 -4.96
N SER A 109 -11.80 -2.78 -3.87
CA SER A 109 -11.28 -2.74 -2.51
C SER A 109 -10.28 -3.88 -2.25
N ASP A 110 -10.62 -5.11 -2.64
CA ASP A 110 -9.75 -6.27 -2.48
C ASP A 110 -8.45 -6.12 -3.28
N ARG A 111 -8.52 -5.55 -4.46
CA ARG A 111 -7.34 -5.30 -5.29
C ARG A 111 -6.43 -4.23 -4.69
N ILE A 112 -6.99 -3.12 -4.22
CA ILE A 112 -6.25 -2.06 -3.51
C ILE A 112 -5.58 -2.64 -2.27
N HIS A 113 -6.32 -3.40 -1.48
CA HIS A 113 -5.80 -4.07 -0.30
C HIS A 113 -4.62 -5.00 -0.64
N THR A 114 -4.77 -5.83 -1.65
CA THR A 114 -3.71 -6.73 -2.12
C THR A 114 -2.44 -5.97 -2.52
N VAL A 115 -2.58 -4.88 -3.28
CA VAL A 115 -1.44 -4.04 -3.69
C VAL A 115 -0.75 -3.42 -2.48
N ASN A 116 -1.52 -2.92 -1.51
CA ASN A 116 -0.97 -2.34 -0.29
C ASN A 116 -0.21 -3.38 0.55
N GLN A 117 -0.71 -4.61 0.65
CA GLN A 117 -0.01 -5.69 1.36
C GLN A 117 1.28 -6.11 0.64
N LEU A 118 1.27 -6.16 -0.69
CA LEU A 118 2.48 -6.41 -1.47
C LEU A 118 3.51 -5.29 -1.27
N LEU A 119 3.10 -4.04 -1.35
CA LEU A 119 3.99 -2.90 -1.09
C LEU A 119 4.59 -2.96 0.32
N LYS A 120 3.79 -3.26 1.34
CA LYS A 120 4.27 -3.49 2.70
C LYS A 120 5.34 -4.58 2.75
N ALA A 121 5.06 -5.74 2.15
CA ALA A 121 6.00 -6.86 2.13
C ALA A 121 7.35 -6.50 1.49
N TYR A 122 7.33 -5.69 0.42
CA TYR A 122 8.55 -5.28 -0.28
C TYR A 122 9.31 -4.12 0.37
N THR A 123 8.65 -3.28 1.15
CA THR A 123 9.23 -2.03 1.67
C THR A 123 9.57 -2.08 3.15
N LEU A 124 8.75 -2.76 3.95
CA LEU A 124 8.83 -2.75 5.41
C LEU A 124 9.28 -4.09 6.02
N PHE A 125 9.29 -5.18 5.25
CA PHE A 125 9.63 -6.51 5.74
C PHE A 125 10.86 -7.05 5.01
N ASP A 126 11.96 -7.22 5.72
CA ASP A 126 13.21 -7.76 5.19
C ASP A 126 13.42 -9.20 5.67
N ASN A 127 13.93 -10.05 4.79
CA ASN A 127 14.34 -11.41 5.16
C ASN A 127 15.52 -11.35 6.14
N ASP A 128 15.56 -12.26 7.08
CA ASP A 128 16.51 -12.33 8.20
C ASP A 128 16.37 -11.21 9.25
N VAL A 129 15.32 -10.39 9.16
CA VAL A 129 14.97 -9.35 10.15
C VAL A 129 13.58 -9.62 10.72
N GLU A 130 12.53 -9.37 9.95
CA GLU A 130 11.13 -9.57 10.37
C GLU A 130 10.63 -11.00 10.14
N TYR A 131 11.25 -11.73 9.21
CA TYR A 131 10.92 -13.10 8.89
C TYR A 131 12.12 -13.86 8.36
N VAL A 132 12.04 -15.19 8.32
CA VAL A 132 12.99 -16.07 7.64
C VAL A 132 12.26 -17.07 6.76
N VAL A 133 12.95 -17.58 5.74
CA VAL A 133 12.43 -18.66 4.89
C VAL A 133 13.13 -19.96 5.24
N ILE A 134 12.39 -20.91 5.80
CA ILE A 134 12.90 -22.22 6.18
C ILE A 134 12.01 -23.29 5.54
N GLU A 135 12.64 -24.24 4.85
CA GLU A 135 11.95 -25.35 4.16
C GLU A 135 10.83 -24.89 3.21
N GLY A 136 11.04 -23.73 2.55
CA GLY A 136 10.05 -23.16 1.63
C GLY A 136 8.85 -22.53 2.31
N GLN A 137 8.94 -22.21 3.59
CA GLN A 137 7.90 -21.55 4.37
C GLN A 137 8.41 -20.26 5.01
N VAL A 138 7.58 -19.23 5.00
CA VAL A 138 7.84 -17.99 5.73
C VAL A 138 7.53 -18.20 7.21
N LYS A 139 8.49 -17.87 8.06
CA LYS A 139 8.36 -17.92 9.53
C LYS A 139 8.66 -16.54 10.10
N ILE A 140 7.80 -16.06 11.00
CA ILE A 140 7.97 -14.75 11.66
C ILE A 140 9.12 -14.83 12.64
N VAL A 141 9.94 -13.79 12.67
CA VAL A 141 10.98 -13.57 13.68
C VAL A 141 10.51 -12.48 14.64
N ASP A 142 10.66 -12.73 15.93
CA ASP A 142 10.46 -11.71 16.96
C ASP A 142 11.65 -10.75 16.96
N GLU A 143 11.41 -9.49 16.64
CA GLU A 143 12.45 -8.48 16.48
C GLU A 143 13.26 -8.22 17.77
N GLN A 144 12.65 -8.43 18.94
CA GLN A 144 13.29 -8.18 20.22
C GLN A 144 14.17 -9.35 20.68
N THR A 145 13.72 -10.56 20.41
CA THR A 145 14.42 -11.79 20.89
C THR A 145 15.16 -12.54 19.80
N GLY A 146 14.89 -12.23 18.52
CA GLY A 146 15.43 -12.97 17.38
C GLY A 146 14.90 -14.40 17.27
N ARG A 147 13.85 -14.76 18.00
CA ARG A 147 13.28 -16.11 18.00
C ARG A 147 12.24 -16.29 16.91
N ILE A 148 12.25 -17.46 16.30
CA ILE A 148 11.22 -17.86 15.34
C ILE A 148 9.91 -18.13 16.10
N MET A 149 8.84 -17.50 15.65
CA MET A 149 7.50 -17.68 16.19
C MET A 149 6.79 -18.80 15.43
N GLU A 150 6.95 -20.03 15.89
CA GLU A 150 6.34 -21.20 15.25
C GLU A 150 4.80 -21.10 15.23
N GLY A 151 4.21 -21.42 14.07
CA GLY A 151 2.76 -21.45 13.87
C GLY A 151 2.08 -20.08 13.81
N ARG A 152 2.82 -18.98 13.95
CA ARG A 152 2.26 -17.63 13.76
C ARG A 152 2.35 -17.20 12.30
N ARG A 153 1.34 -16.44 11.88
CA ARG A 153 1.26 -15.82 10.54
C ARG A 153 0.87 -14.34 10.68
N TYR A 154 1.37 -13.52 9.78
CA TYR A 154 0.86 -12.16 9.65
C TYR A 154 -0.60 -12.17 9.19
N SER A 155 -1.40 -11.23 9.67
CA SER A 155 -2.79 -11.06 9.30
C SER A 155 -2.97 -10.34 7.97
N ASP A 156 -4.22 -10.21 7.55
CA ASP A 156 -4.69 -9.32 6.48
C ASP A 156 -4.02 -9.52 5.12
N GLY A 157 -3.58 -10.74 4.81
CA GLY A 157 -2.94 -11.06 3.53
C GLY A 157 -1.44 -10.71 3.46
N LEU A 158 -0.87 -10.10 4.52
CA LEU A 158 0.55 -9.76 4.53
C LEU A 158 1.45 -11.00 4.46
N HIS A 159 1.08 -12.08 5.13
CA HIS A 159 1.85 -13.33 5.09
C HIS A 159 1.94 -13.87 3.66
N GLN A 160 0.80 -13.92 2.97
CA GLN A 160 0.72 -14.33 1.57
C GLN A 160 1.50 -13.39 0.65
N ALA A 161 1.52 -12.09 0.95
CA ALA A 161 2.33 -11.12 0.20
C ALA A 161 3.83 -11.36 0.37
N ILE A 162 4.27 -11.75 1.57
CA ILE A 162 5.68 -12.14 1.83
C ILE A 162 5.99 -13.48 1.15
N GLU A 163 5.10 -14.47 1.23
CA GLU A 163 5.24 -15.74 0.52
C GLU A 163 5.40 -15.52 -1.00
N ALA A 164 4.59 -14.60 -1.57
CA ALA A 164 4.70 -14.22 -2.98
C ALA A 164 6.01 -13.49 -3.31
N LYS A 165 6.47 -12.60 -2.42
CA LYS A 165 7.77 -11.90 -2.54
C LYS A 165 8.94 -12.89 -2.58
N GLU A 166 8.93 -13.90 -1.74
CA GLU A 166 9.99 -14.91 -1.63
C GLU A 166 9.78 -16.09 -2.59
N ASN A 167 8.68 -16.09 -3.35
CA ASN A 167 8.31 -17.16 -4.29
C ASN A 167 8.21 -18.54 -3.60
N VAL A 168 7.66 -18.59 -2.40
CA VAL A 168 7.39 -19.78 -1.60
C VAL A 168 5.89 -19.93 -1.29
N LYS A 169 5.50 -21.07 -0.71
CA LYS A 169 4.10 -21.38 -0.39
C LYS A 169 3.89 -21.51 1.11
#